data_33adec7e6b2c7e81648ab022874d4261
#
_entry.id   33adec7e6b2c7e81648ab022874d4261
#
_cell.length_a   1.000
_cell.length_b   1.000
_cell.length_c   1.000
_cell.angle_alpha   90.00
_cell.angle_beta   90.00
_cell.angle_gamma   90.00
#
_symmetry.space_group_name_H-M   'P 1'
#
loop_
_entity.id
_entity.type
_entity.pdbx_description
1 polymer ?
#
loop_
_entity_poly.entity_id
_entity_poly.type
_entity_poly.pdbx_seq_one_letter_code
_entity_poly.pdbx_strand_id
1 'polypeptide(L)'
;MLDEVKEIILIGLGTSYLVAKDFEIRFGRIGLRCRAIEDIILQEFAIKNTNADSLVIAFCYSGSTQAVMENLRLAREKKAKTILWTCDSNTHLEQDCDLTVYIHSSEPNHLRISTTSRIATLYLIDLIYFTYVNNKNLKLENYTDI
;
A
#
# COMPACT_ATOMS: atom_id res chain seq x y z
N MET A 1 11.19 0.09 -7.20
CA MET A 1 10.80 -0.50 -5.90
C MET A 1 10.07 -1.85 -6.07
N LEU A 2 9.00 -1.96 -6.86
CA LEU A 2 8.25 -3.23 -6.99
C LEU A 2 9.11 -4.40 -7.50
N ASP A 3 10.05 -4.14 -8.41
CA ASP A 3 10.95 -5.16 -9.00
C ASP A 3 12.14 -5.55 -8.13
N GLU A 4 12.37 -4.82 -7.08
CA GLU A 4 13.60 -4.94 -6.28
C GLU A 4 13.36 -5.70 -4.99
N VAL A 5 12.14 -6.18 -4.78
CA VAL A 5 11.73 -6.84 -3.55
C VAL A 5 11.16 -8.23 -3.83
N LYS A 6 11.24 -9.10 -2.84
CA LYS A 6 10.74 -10.47 -2.93
C LYS A 6 9.30 -10.61 -2.44
N GLU A 7 8.84 -9.66 -1.62
CA GLU A 7 7.49 -9.64 -1.08
C GLU A 7 6.99 -8.20 -0.89
N ILE A 8 5.68 -8.04 -0.96
CA ILE A 8 4.98 -6.78 -0.73
C ILE A 8 3.93 -7.02 0.36
N ILE A 9 4.05 -6.33 1.47
CA ILE A 9 3.09 -6.35 2.56
C ILE A 9 2.27 -5.06 2.49
N LEU A 10 0.96 -5.21 2.45
CA LEU A 10 0.01 -4.12 2.32
C LEU A 10 -0.77 -3.99 3.62
N ILE A 11 -0.71 -2.84 4.27
CA ILE A 11 -1.35 -2.58 5.54
C ILE A 11 -2.33 -1.41 5.45
N GLY A 12 -3.43 -1.53 6.16
CA GLY A 12 -4.49 -0.53 6.24
C GLY A 12 -5.63 -1.07 7.09
N LEU A 13 -6.57 -0.23 7.49
CA LEU A 13 -7.73 -0.61 8.30
C LEU A 13 -9.04 -0.21 7.61
N GLY A 14 -10.07 -1.02 7.79
CA GLY A 14 -11.40 -0.75 7.26
C GLY A 14 -11.39 -0.54 5.75
N THR A 15 -11.86 0.61 5.28
CA THR A 15 -11.91 0.92 3.84
C THR A 15 -10.53 1.00 3.17
N SER A 16 -9.50 1.36 3.92
CA SER A 16 -8.11 1.35 3.43
C SER A 16 -7.59 -0.07 3.20
N TYR A 17 -8.01 -1.03 4.03
CA TYR A 17 -7.72 -2.44 3.79
C TYR A 17 -8.35 -2.95 2.48
N LEU A 18 -9.57 -2.52 2.14
CA LEU A 18 -10.21 -2.93 0.88
C LEU A 18 -9.39 -2.50 -0.34
N VAL A 19 -8.75 -1.34 -0.27
CA VAL A 19 -7.83 -0.86 -1.33
C VAL A 19 -6.53 -1.68 -1.35
N ALA A 20 -5.98 -1.99 -0.18
CA ALA A 20 -4.84 -2.89 -0.06
C ALA A 20 -5.15 -4.27 -0.69
N LYS A 21 -6.37 -4.78 -0.47
CA LYS A 21 -6.81 -6.05 -1.04
C LYS A 21 -6.99 -6.01 -2.57
N ASP A 22 -7.49 -4.91 -3.11
CA ASP A 22 -7.54 -4.70 -4.56
C ASP A 22 -6.13 -4.72 -5.19
N PHE A 23 -5.18 -4.03 -4.56
CA PHE A 23 -3.78 -4.07 -4.97
C PHE A 23 -3.22 -5.51 -4.97
N GLU A 24 -3.43 -6.25 -3.88
CA GLU A 24 -2.98 -7.66 -3.77
C GLU A 24 -3.52 -8.51 -4.92
N ILE A 25 -4.82 -8.42 -5.20
CA ILE A 25 -5.47 -9.19 -6.27
C ILE A 25 -4.85 -8.87 -7.64
N ARG A 26 -4.70 -7.59 -7.97
CA ARG A 26 -4.18 -7.16 -9.27
C ARG A 26 -2.72 -7.55 -9.47
N PHE A 27 -1.86 -7.18 -8.53
CA PHE A 27 -0.43 -7.42 -8.65
C PHE A 27 -0.06 -8.89 -8.39
N GLY A 28 -0.84 -9.61 -7.58
CA GLY A 28 -0.72 -11.05 -7.42
C GLY A 28 -0.97 -11.81 -8.73
N ARG A 29 -1.95 -11.38 -9.55
CA ARG A 29 -2.24 -11.98 -10.86
C ARG A 29 -1.09 -11.89 -11.85
N ILE A 30 -0.20 -10.94 -11.70
CA ILE A 30 1.00 -10.79 -12.55
C ILE A 30 2.28 -11.29 -11.88
N GLY A 31 2.12 -12.11 -10.82
CA GLY A 31 3.21 -12.85 -10.20
C GLY A 31 3.96 -12.13 -9.07
N LEU A 32 3.53 -10.93 -8.67
CA LEU A 32 4.11 -10.28 -7.50
C LEU A 32 3.57 -10.91 -6.21
N ARG A 33 4.46 -11.18 -5.26
CA ARG A 33 4.07 -11.74 -3.96
C ARG A 33 3.53 -10.63 -3.07
N CYS A 34 2.24 -10.36 -3.18
CA CYS A 34 1.54 -9.34 -2.40
C CYS A 34 0.69 -10.00 -1.31
N ARG A 35 0.62 -9.39 -0.13
CA ARG A 35 -0.25 -9.81 0.96
C ARG A 35 -0.85 -8.61 1.68
N ALA A 36 -2.16 -8.45 1.59
CA ALA A 36 -2.92 -7.47 2.35
C ALA A 36 -3.34 -8.04 3.70
N ILE A 37 -3.14 -7.29 4.78
CA ILE A 37 -3.41 -7.72 6.16
C ILE A 37 -4.32 -6.68 6.82
N GLU A 38 -5.48 -7.11 7.31
CA GLU A 38 -6.44 -6.24 8.00
C GLU A 38 -6.20 -6.17 9.50
N ASP A 39 -5.99 -7.33 10.13
CA ASP A 39 -5.81 -7.43 11.57
C ASP A 39 -4.49 -6.79 12.02
N ILE A 40 -4.57 -5.87 13.00
CA ILE A 40 -3.40 -5.09 13.48
C ILE A 40 -2.33 -5.99 14.08
N ILE A 41 -2.72 -7.03 14.81
CA ILE A 41 -1.77 -7.94 15.45
C ILE A 41 -1.05 -8.74 14.38
N LEU A 42 -1.77 -9.22 13.37
CA LEU A 42 -1.16 -9.93 12.25
C LEU A 42 -0.29 -9.00 11.39
N GLN A 43 -0.65 -7.72 11.24
CA GLN A 43 0.22 -6.71 10.62
C GLN A 43 1.55 -6.62 11.37
N GLU A 44 1.50 -6.43 12.69
CA GLU A 44 2.71 -6.32 13.53
C GLU A 44 3.61 -7.56 13.40
N PHE A 45 3.03 -8.77 13.46
CA PHE A 45 3.80 -10.00 13.27
C PHE A 45 4.43 -10.09 11.88
N ALA A 46 3.70 -9.72 10.83
CA ALA A 46 4.24 -9.70 9.48
C ALA A 46 5.39 -8.71 9.35
N ILE A 47 5.22 -7.50 9.89
CA ILE A 47 6.22 -6.43 9.85
C ILE A 47 7.49 -6.82 10.63
N LYS A 48 7.37 -7.47 11.78
CA LYS A 48 8.53 -7.96 12.55
C LYS A 48 9.42 -8.92 11.77
N ASN A 49 8.87 -9.60 10.77
CA ASN A 49 9.59 -10.54 9.90
C ASN A 49 10.08 -9.93 8.59
N THR A 50 9.85 -8.62 8.34
CA THR A 50 10.36 -7.94 7.15
C THR A 50 11.87 -7.72 7.20
N ASN A 51 12.45 -7.50 6.04
CA ASN A 51 13.87 -7.21 5.85
C ASN A 51 14.08 -6.35 4.58
N ALA A 52 15.32 -6.18 4.15
CA ALA A 52 15.66 -5.35 2.98
C ALA A 52 15.07 -5.84 1.64
N ASP A 53 14.63 -7.10 1.58
CA ASP A 53 13.96 -7.67 0.40
C ASP A 53 12.44 -7.49 0.45
N SER A 54 11.90 -6.80 1.47
CA SER A 54 10.46 -6.56 1.65
C SER A 54 10.10 -5.11 1.29
N LEU A 55 8.90 -4.92 0.75
CA LEU A 55 8.25 -3.62 0.59
C LEU A 55 6.98 -3.59 1.44
N VAL A 56 6.84 -2.56 2.26
CA VAL A 56 5.62 -2.31 3.03
C VAL A 56 4.91 -1.09 2.46
N ILE A 57 3.67 -1.26 2.06
CA ILE A 57 2.80 -0.17 1.59
C ILE A 57 1.68 0.03 2.61
N ALA A 58 1.65 1.20 3.24
CA ALA A 58 0.62 1.59 4.19
C ALA A 58 -0.42 2.50 3.52
N PHE A 59 -1.69 2.13 3.60
CA PHE A 59 -2.82 2.97 3.20
C PHE A 59 -3.40 3.61 4.45
N CYS A 60 -3.04 4.86 4.72
CA CYS A 60 -3.48 5.62 5.89
C CYS A 60 -3.89 7.04 5.48
N TYR A 61 -5.13 7.18 4.99
CA TYR A 61 -5.61 8.45 4.41
C TYR A 61 -5.56 9.62 5.39
N SER A 62 -5.84 9.39 6.66
CA SER A 62 -5.78 10.42 7.69
C SER A 62 -4.36 10.74 8.18
N GLY A 63 -3.37 9.91 7.85
CA GLY A 63 -2.01 10.00 8.40
C GLY A 63 -1.93 9.81 9.93
N SER A 64 -3.07 9.57 10.60
CA SER A 64 -3.19 9.59 12.08
C SER A 64 -3.56 8.26 12.72
N THR A 65 -3.74 7.19 11.93
CA THR A 65 -4.04 5.85 12.48
C THR A 65 -2.78 5.28 13.11
N GLN A 66 -2.64 5.47 14.42
CA GLN A 66 -1.42 5.21 15.17
C GLN A 66 -0.82 3.83 14.88
N ALA A 67 -1.61 2.77 14.98
CA ALA A 67 -1.13 1.40 14.77
C ALA A 67 -0.55 1.16 13.36
N VAL A 68 -1.15 1.76 12.31
CA VAL A 68 -0.64 1.66 10.94
C VAL A 68 0.67 2.42 10.80
N MET A 69 0.77 3.62 11.39
CA MET A 69 1.97 4.44 11.34
C MET A 69 3.12 3.82 12.15
N GLU A 70 2.84 3.23 13.30
CA GLU A 70 3.83 2.50 14.11
C GLU A 70 4.37 1.29 13.33
N ASN A 71 3.49 0.52 12.68
CA ASN A 71 3.89 -0.61 11.84
C ASN A 71 4.75 -0.16 10.66
N LEU A 72 4.45 0.99 10.04
CA LEU A 72 5.25 1.54 8.94
C LEU A 72 6.66 1.93 9.41
N ARG A 73 6.78 2.61 10.58
CA ARG A 73 8.07 2.94 11.18
C ARG A 73 8.87 1.70 11.54
N LEU A 74 8.23 0.70 12.14
CA LEU A 74 8.85 -0.57 12.48
C LEU A 74 9.39 -1.28 11.21
N ALA A 75 8.64 -1.26 10.10
CA ALA A 75 9.09 -1.81 8.82
C ALA A 75 10.39 -1.12 8.36
N ARG A 76 10.45 0.20 8.47
CA ARG A 76 11.65 0.97 8.12
C ARG A 76 12.84 0.64 9.04
N GLU A 77 12.62 0.47 10.33
CA GLU A 77 13.65 0.01 11.28
C GLU A 77 14.20 -1.38 10.91
N LYS A 78 13.33 -2.25 10.36
CA LYS A 78 13.69 -3.56 9.80
C LYS A 78 14.39 -3.49 8.44
N LYS A 79 14.63 -2.28 7.91
CA LYS A 79 15.23 -2.02 6.60
C LYS A 79 14.38 -2.44 5.41
N ALA A 80 13.09 -2.72 5.62
CA ALA A 80 12.14 -2.85 4.52
C ALA A 80 11.98 -1.50 3.80
N LYS A 81 11.74 -1.54 2.50
CA LYS A 81 11.31 -0.35 1.77
C LYS A 81 9.90 0.01 2.19
N THR A 82 9.59 1.30 2.29
CA THR A 82 8.32 1.76 2.85
C THR A 82 7.66 2.82 1.97
N ILE A 83 6.35 2.66 1.74
CA ILE A 83 5.52 3.62 1.02
C ILE A 83 4.30 3.95 1.87
N LEU A 84 4.02 5.22 2.06
CA LEU A 84 2.80 5.71 2.68
C LEU A 84 1.86 6.32 1.63
N TRP A 85 0.61 5.90 1.60
CA TRP A 85 -0.46 6.53 0.83
C TRP A 85 -1.38 7.28 1.79
N THR A 86 -1.45 8.61 1.65
CA THR A 86 -2.17 9.47 2.59
C THR A 86 -2.83 10.67 1.89
N CYS A 87 -3.86 11.23 2.51
CA CYS A 87 -4.44 12.53 2.14
C CYS A 87 -3.91 13.66 3.04
N ASP A 88 -3.22 13.33 4.12
CA ASP A 88 -2.63 14.32 5.01
C ASP A 88 -1.35 14.89 4.38
N SER A 89 -1.35 16.19 4.14
CA SER A 89 -0.19 16.94 3.60
C SER A 89 0.83 17.33 4.67
N ASN A 90 0.75 16.76 5.86
CA ASN A 90 1.69 17.04 6.93
C ASN A 90 3.06 16.42 6.60
N THR A 91 4.04 17.27 6.37
CA THR A 91 5.41 16.87 5.97
C THR A 91 6.14 16.03 7.01
N HIS A 92 5.67 16.00 8.27
CA HIS A 92 6.28 15.11 9.28
C HIS A 92 6.13 13.63 8.92
N LEU A 93 5.11 13.25 8.15
CA LEU A 93 4.90 11.86 7.72
C LEU A 93 5.98 11.38 6.74
N GLU A 94 6.61 12.29 5.99
CA GLU A 94 7.70 11.96 5.06
C GLU A 94 8.92 11.38 5.77
N GLN A 95 9.09 11.67 7.05
CA GLN A 95 10.19 11.13 7.85
C GLN A 95 9.97 9.66 8.24
N ASP A 96 8.73 9.19 8.15
CA ASP A 96 8.32 7.86 8.60
C ASP A 96 8.45 6.78 7.52
N CYS A 97 8.68 7.18 6.26
CA CYS A 97 8.73 6.27 5.11
C CYS A 97 9.74 6.73 4.04
N ASP A 98 10.03 5.86 3.09
CA ASP A 98 10.96 6.17 1.98
C ASP A 98 10.26 6.92 0.85
N LEU A 99 8.95 6.74 0.70
CA LEU A 99 8.14 7.42 -0.30
C LEU A 99 6.73 7.70 0.25
N THR A 100 6.27 8.94 0.10
CA THR A 100 4.89 9.31 0.38
C THR A 100 4.14 9.58 -0.92
N VAL A 101 2.98 8.94 -1.07
CA VAL A 101 2.04 9.16 -2.16
C VAL A 101 0.86 9.96 -1.62
N TYR A 102 0.78 11.21 -2.03
CA TYR A 102 -0.31 12.10 -1.62
C TYR A 102 -1.54 11.90 -2.52
N ILE A 103 -2.67 11.62 -1.89
CA ILE A 103 -3.97 11.49 -2.54
C ILE A 103 -4.77 12.75 -2.23
N HIS A 104 -5.11 13.51 -3.27
CA HIS A 104 -6.00 14.64 -3.06
C HIS A 104 -7.41 14.14 -2.74
N SER A 105 -8.00 14.67 -1.67
CA SER A 105 -9.35 14.35 -1.23
C SER A 105 -10.07 15.61 -0.79
N SER A 106 -11.32 15.73 -1.22
CA SER A 106 -12.25 16.79 -0.78
C SER A 106 -13.21 16.30 0.31
N GLU A 107 -12.87 15.20 0.98
CA GLU A 107 -13.75 14.61 2.00
C GLU A 107 -13.85 15.48 3.23
N PRO A 108 -15.07 15.67 3.75
CA PRO A 108 -15.26 16.32 5.04
C PRO A 108 -14.66 15.47 6.17
N ASN A 109 -13.76 16.04 6.94
CA ASN A 109 -13.05 15.35 8.03
C ASN A 109 -13.96 14.67 9.09
N HIS A 110 -15.22 15.11 9.21
CA HIS A 110 -16.16 14.60 10.18
C HIS A 110 -16.79 13.25 9.78
N LEU A 111 -16.77 12.86 8.52
CA LEU A 111 -17.43 11.62 8.08
C LEU A 111 -16.62 10.36 8.42
N ARG A 112 -15.34 10.46 8.68
CA ARG A 112 -14.42 9.33 8.98
C ARG A 112 -14.55 8.13 8.02
N ILE A 113 -15.13 8.33 6.83
CA ILE A 113 -15.32 7.32 5.80
C ILE A 113 -14.65 7.86 4.54
N SER A 114 -13.63 7.15 4.07
CA SER A 114 -12.98 7.50 2.81
C SER A 114 -13.87 7.12 1.63
N THR A 115 -14.26 8.11 0.84
CA THR A 115 -15.05 7.95 -0.39
C THR A 115 -14.25 8.39 -1.60
N THR A 116 -14.01 9.68 -1.75
CA THR A 116 -13.24 10.24 -2.88
C THR A 116 -11.77 9.83 -2.84
N SER A 117 -11.15 9.80 -1.65
CA SER A 117 -9.79 9.31 -1.47
C SER A 117 -9.64 7.86 -1.92
N ARG A 118 -10.60 7.00 -1.59
CA ARG A 118 -10.60 5.60 -2.03
C ARG A 118 -10.70 5.48 -3.54
N ILE A 119 -11.60 6.21 -4.20
CA ILE A 119 -11.74 6.20 -5.65
C ILE A 119 -10.46 6.67 -6.33
N ALA A 120 -9.87 7.77 -5.85
CA ALA A 120 -8.62 8.31 -6.37
C ALA A 120 -7.47 7.30 -6.21
N THR A 121 -7.42 6.60 -5.07
CA THR A 121 -6.41 5.56 -4.82
C THR A 121 -6.58 4.36 -5.76
N LEU A 122 -7.80 3.86 -5.95
CA LEU A 122 -8.07 2.76 -6.88
C LEU A 122 -7.68 3.13 -8.31
N TYR A 123 -8.01 4.36 -8.74
CA TYR A 123 -7.59 4.87 -10.05
C TYR A 123 -6.06 4.91 -10.19
N LEU A 124 -5.35 5.37 -9.16
CA LEU A 124 -3.89 5.41 -9.18
C LEU A 124 -3.27 4.01 -9.17
N ILE A 125 -3.87 3.05 -8.46
CA ILE A 125 -3.48 1.63 -8.51
C ILE A 125 -3.60 1.10 -9.94
N ASP A 126 -4.71 1.41 -10.66
CA ASP A 126 -4.88 1.03 -12.05
C ASP A 126 -3.79 1.61 -12.94
N LEU A 127 -3.46 2.90 -12.79
CA LEU A 127 -2.40 3.54 -13.57
C LEU A 127 -1.04 2.87 -13.32
N ILE A 128 -0.71 2.58 -12.06
CA ILE A 128 0.54 1.89 -11.71
C ILE A 128 0.55 0.48 -12.29
N TYR A 129 -0.56 -0.24 -12.17
CA TYR A 129 -0.70 -1.60 -12.71
C TYR A 129 -0.48 -1.64 -14.23
N PHE A 130 -1.21 -0.82 -15.00
CA PHE A 130 -1.06 -0.78 -16.46
C PHE A 130 0.33 -0.31 -16.87
N THR A 131 0.90 0.67 -16.18
CA THR A 131 2.26 1.13 -16.45
C THR A 131 3.27 0.01 -16.20
N TYR A 132 3.10 -0.73 -15.11
CA TYR A 132 3.98 -1.86 -14.77
C TYR A 132 3.89 -2.96 -15.82
N VAL A 133 2.68 -3.37 -16.20
CA VAL A 133 2.42 -4.41 -17.22
C VAL A 133 3.05 -4.01 -18.55
N ASN A 134 2.84 -2.76 -19.00
CA ASN A 134 3.40 -2.26 -20.25
C ASN A 134 4.94 -2.22 -20.22
N ASN A 135 5.54 -1.72 -19.15
CA ASN A 135 6.98 -1.63 -19.02
C ASN A 135 7.67 -3.01 -18.99
N LYS A 136 6.98 -4.01 -18.50
CA LYS A 136 7.47 -5.40 -18.45
C LYS A 136 7.11 -6.21 -19.71
N ASN A 137 6.36 -5.65 -20.65
CA ASN A 137 5.81 -6.36 -21.80
C ASN A 137 5.08 -7.65 -21.41
N LEU A 138 4.36 -7.63 -20.26
CA LEU A 138 3.61 -8.79 -19.80
C LEU A 138 2.39 -8.99 -20.70
N LYS A 139 2.29 -10.18 -21.29
CA LYS A 139 1.09 -10.57 -22.04
C LYS A 139 0.03 -11.03 -21.04
N LEU A 140 -0.98 -10.21 -20.82
CA LEU A 140 -2.08 -10.53 -19.88
C LEU A 140 -2.86 -11.79 -20.27
N GLU A 141 -2.82 -12.19 -21.54
CA GLU A 141 -3.39 -13.45 -22.05
C GLU A 141 -2.91 -14.69 -21.27
N ASN A 142 -1.65 -14.67 -20.80
CA ASN A 142 -1.08 -15.77 -20.00
C ASN A 142 -1.64 -15.87 -18.59
N TYR A 143 -2.48 -14.91 -18.15
CA TYR A 143 -3.02 -14.80 -16.80
C TYR A 143 -4.56 -14.88 -16.76
N THR A 144 -5.19 -15.14 -17.90
CA THR A 144 -6.66 -15.19 -18.05
C THR A 144 -7.23 -16.61 -18.07
N ASP A 145 -6.39 -17.63 -18.17
CA ASP A 145 -6.80 -19.04 -18.15
C ASP A 145 -7.07 -19.50 -16.70
N ILE A 146 -8.21 -19.07 -16.15
CA ILE A 146 -8.83 -19.65 -14.94
C ILE A 146 -10.21 -20.15 -15.30
#